data_ef5132a62d7ced014a6c5c098c2980c6
#
_entry.id   ef5132a62d7ced014a6c5c098c2980c6
#
_cell.length_a   1.000
_cell.length_b   1.000
_cell.length_c   1.000
_cell.angle_alpha   90.00
_cell.angle_beta   90.00
_cell.angle_gamma   90.00
#
_symmetry.space_group_name_H-M   'P 1'
#
loop_
_entity.id
_entity.type
_entity.pdbx_description
1 polymer ?
#
loop_
_entity_poly.entity_id
_entity_poly.type
_entity_poly.pdbx_seq_one_letter_code
_entity_poly.pdbx_strand_id
1 'polypeptide(L)'
;MQIKYSETAFRDLEAIENFLLYKWNETVLINFGVALENCIRTIIEGVVVFQKYEDTPYHKILITRHNTLIYRIENDTLHIVRILQNFQNPDDNYESLTDE
;
A
#
# COMPACT_ATOMS: atom_id res chain seq x y z
N MET A 1 -6.54 -7.06 -16.70
CA MET A 1 -7.03 -6.22 -15.58
C MET A 1 -6.33 -4.88 -15.60
N GLN A 2 -7.09 -3.82 -15.48
CA GLN A 2 -6.51 -2.47 -15.38
C GLN A 2 -6.15 -2.16 -13.95
N ILE A 3 -5.20 -1.26 -13.76
CA ILE A 3 -4.76 -0.81 -12.44
C ILE A 3 -4.98 0.69 -12.38
N LYS A 4 -5.73 1.14 -11.38
CA LYS A 4 -5.97 2.57 -11.17
C LYS A 4 -5.62 2.95 -9.75
N TYR A 5 -4.88 4.04 -9.61
CA TYR A 5 -4.56 4.63 -8.32
C TYR A 5 -5.52 5.78 -8.05
N SER A 6 -6.06 5.84 -6.85
CA SER A 6 -6.80 7.03 -6.43
C SER A 6 -5.83 8.19 -6.29
N GLU A 7 -6.36 9.40 -6.29
CA GLU A 7 -5.53 10.58 -6.06
C GLU A 7 -4.82 10.51 -4.71
N THR A 8 -5.53 10.04 -3.69
CA THR A 8 -4.94 9.88 -2.35
C THR A 8 -3.83 8.85 -2.36
N ALA A 9 -4.01 7.73 -3.07
CA ALA A 9 -2.98 6.70 -3.17
C ALA A 9 -1.73 7.23 -3.88
N PHE A 10 -1.89 8.05 -4.90
CA PHE A 10 -0.75 8.70 -5.55
C PHE A 10 0.01 9.59 -4.58
N ARG A 11 -0.70 10.35 -3.77
CA ARG A 11 -0.06 11.21 -2.77
C ARG A 11 0.63 10.38 -1.70
N ASP A 12 0.01 9.27 -1.29
CA ASP A 12 0.63 8.34 -0.35
C ASP A 12 1.94 7.79 -0.91
N LEU A 13 1.91 7.35 -2.17
CA LEU A 13 3.09 6.78 -2.82
C LEU A 13 4.21 7.81 -2.93
N GLU A 14 3.88 9.02 -3.36
CA GLU A 14 4.86 10.09 -3.47
C GLU A 14 5.50 10.40 -2.11
N ALA A 15 4.69 10.47 -1.07
CA ALA A 15 5.19 10.73 0.28
C ALA A 15 6.13 9.62 0.76
N ILE A 16 5.78 8.36 0.47
CA ILE A 16 6.62 7.22 0.83
C ILE A 16 7.94 7.28 0.08
N GLU A 17 7.89 7.52 -1.23
CA GLU A 17 9.10 7.60 -2.05
C GLU A 17 10.03 8.70 -1.57
N ASN A 18 9.48 9.88 -1.29
CA ASN A 18 10.26 10.99 -0.77
C ASN A 18 10.88 10.67 0.59
N PHE A 19 10.11 10.02 1.46
CA PHE A 19 10.58 9.61 2.78
C PHE A 19 11.75 8.63 2.66
N LEU A 20 11.62 7.63 1.77
CA LEU A 20 12.65 6.61 1.61
C LEU A 20 13.94 7.21 1.06
N LEU A 21 13.83 8.13 0.10
CA LEU A 21 15.03 8.82 -0.41
C LEU A 21 15.67 9.69 0.64
N TYR A 22 14.86 10.39 1.43
CA TYR A 22 15.37 11.29 2.45
C TYR A 22 16.03 10.55 3.61
N LYS A 23 15.38 9.50 4.10
CA LYS A 23 15.85 8.78 5.30
C LYS A 23 16.86 7.68 4.99
N TRP A 24 16.81 7.13 3.79
CA TRP A 24 17.61 5.95 3.46
C TRP A 24 18.41 6.23 2.19
N ASN A 25 18.05 5.54 1.10
CA ASN A 25 18.79 5.67 -0.16
C ASN A 25 17.99 5.10 -1.32
N GLU A 26 18.57 5.18 -2.52
CA GLU A 26 17.94 4.65 -3.72
C GLU A 26 17.69 3.16 -3.66
N THR A 27 18.57 2.41 -3.05
CA THR A 27 18.41 0.95 -2.96
C THR A 27 17.13 0.59 -2.21
N VAL A 28 16.87 1.27 -1.11
CA VAL A 28 15.65 1.04 -0.32
C VAL A 28 14.43 1.44 -1.13
N LEU A 29 14.51 2.55 -1.87
CA LEU A 29 13.41 2.98 -2.73
C LEU A 29 13.12 1.94 -3.82
N ILE A 30 14.15 1.44 -4.47
CA ILE A 30 14.00 0.41 -5.52
C ILE A 30 13.39 -0.86 -4.93
N ASN A 31 13.85 -1.27 -3.77
CA ASN A 31 13.33 -2.46 -3.10
C ASN A 31 11.86 -2.30 -2.75
N PHE A 32 11.45 -1.11 -2.32
CA PHE A 32 10.04 -0.84 -2.08
C PHE A 32 9.23 -0.96 -3.37
N GLY A 33 9.74 -0.40 -4.47
CA GLY A 33 9.07 -0.49 -5.76
C GLY A 33 8.87 -1.92 -6.23
N VAL A 34 9.90 -2.77 -6.05
CA VAL A 34 9.80 -4.19 -6.38
C VAL A 34 8.77 -4.88 -5.50
N ALA A 35 8.75 -4.56 -4.21
CA ALA A 35 7.79 -5.16 -3.28
C ALA A 35 6.35 -4.75 -3.65
N LEU A 36 6.15 -3.50 -4.02
CA LEU A 36 4.84 -3.02 -4.46
C LEU A 36 4.39 -3.74 -5.73
N GLU A 37 5.28 -3.87 -6.70
CA GLU A 37 4.99 -4.56 -7.95
C GLU A 37 4.62 -6.02 -7.72
N ASN A 38 5.37 -6.70 -6.86
CA ASN A 38 5.09 -8.09 -6.51
C ASN A 38 3.73 -8.22 -5.81
N CYS A 39 3.42 -7.27 -4.94
CA CYS A 39 2.14 -7.22 -4.23
C CYS A 39 0.98 -7.10 -5.22
N ILE A 40 1.09 -6.18 -6.16
CA ILE A 40 0.06 -5.97 -7.18
C ILE A 40 -0.10 -7.22 -8.05
N ARG A 41 1.01 -7.83 -8.44
CA ARG A 41 0.98 -9.07 -9.24
C ARG A 41 0.25 -10.17 -8.50
N THR A 42 0.52 -10.34 -7.22
CA THR A 42 -0.13 -11.35 -6.39
C THR A 42 -1.65 -11.16 -6.35
N ILE A 43 -2.08 -9.91 -6.24
CA ILE A 43 -3.50 -9.58 -6.25
C ILE A 43 -4.12 -9.94 -7.60
N ILE A 44 -3.47 -9.56 -8.69
CA ILE A 44 -3.98 -9.79 -10.05
C ILE A 44 -4.08 -11.27 -10.35
N GLU A 45 -3.13 -12.07 -9.91
CA GLU A 45 -3.13 -13.51 -10.13
C GLU A 45 -4.26 -14.21 -9.38
N GLY A 46 -4.77 -13.59 -8.31
CA GLY A 46 -5.94 -14.09 -7.61
C GLY A 46 -5.75 -15.42 -6.88
N VAL A 47 -4.50 -15.79 -6.59
CA VAL A 47 -4.22 -17.09 -5.96
C VAL A 47 -4.43 -17.07 -4.44
N VAL A 48 -4.63 -15.91 -3.85
CA VAL A 48 -4.77 -15.75 -2.41
C VAL A 48 -6.00 -14.92 -2.11
N VAL A 49 -6.71 -15.28 -1.02
CA VAL A 49 -7.81 -14.47 -0.52
C VAL A 49 -7.24 -13.54 0.53
N PHE A 50 -7.35 -12.24 0.28
CA PHE A 50 -6.77 -11.25 1.17
C PHE A 50 -7.76 -10.77 2.21
N GLN A 51 -7.21 -10.29 3.32
CA GLN A 51 -7.96 -9.86 4.47
C GLN A 51 -8.74 -8.58 4.14
N LYS A 52 -9.95 -8.49 4.67
CA LYS A 52 -10.72 -7.26 4.56
C LYS A 52 -10.09 -6.17 5.43
N TYR A 53 -10.23 -4.93 4.97
CA TYR A 53 -9.81 -3.78 5.73
C TYR A 53 -10.98 -3.33 6.59
N GLU A 54 -11.01 -3.82 7.83
CA GLU A 54 -12.06 -3.53 8.79
C GLU A 54 -13.47 -3.80 8.21
N ASP A 55 -14.42 -2.92 8.48
CA ASP A 55 -15.80 -3.06 7.99
C ASP A 55 -16.02 -2.35 6.67
N THR A 56 -14.98 -2.18 5.89
CA THR A 56 -15.06 -1.51 4.61
C THR A 56 -15.21 -2.52 3.48
N PRO A 57 -15.59 -2.07 2.27
CA PRO A 57 -15.60 -2.95 1.09
C PRO A 57 -14.20 -3.19 0.53
N TYR A 58 -13.17 -2.69 1.21
CA TYR A 58 -11.79 -2.80 0.74
C TYR A 58 -11.08 -4.00 1.34
N HIS A 59 -9.95 -4.35 0.72
CA HIS A 59 -9.06 -5.39 1.22
C HIS A 59 -7.71 -4.77 1.53
N LYS A 60 -6.92 -5.46 2.33
CA LYS A 60 -5.56 -5.00 2.67
C LYS A 60 -4.56 -6.12 2.48
N ILE A 61 -3.35 -5.72 2.13
CA ILE A 61 -2.21 -6.62 2.03
C ILE A 61 -0.95 -5.83 2.36
N LEU A 62 -0.02 -6.46 3.06
CA LEU A 62 1.26 -5.83 3.35
C LEU A 62 2.10 -5.80 2.07
N ILE A 63 2.64 -4.63 1.74
CA ILE A 63 3.64 -4.49 0.70
C ILE A 63 4.99 -4.87 1.30
N THR A 64 5.31 -4.24 2.42
CA THR A 64 6.45 -4.53 3.28
C THR A 64 5.94 -4.49 4.71
N ARG A 65 6.79 -4.81 5.68
CA ARG A 65 6.37 -4.70 7.08
C ARG A 65 6.00 -3.27 7.47
N HIS A 66 6.42 -2.29 6.68
CA HIS A 66 6.18 -0.87 6.98
C HIS A 66 5.02 -0.26 6.21
N ASN A 67 4.50 -0.94 5.21
CA ASN A 67 3.50 -0.36 4.32
C ASN A 67 2.39 -1.34 4.02
N THR A 68 1.16 -0.83 4.01
CA THR A 68 -0.03 -1.62 3.73
C THR A 68 -0.75 -1.04 2.52
N LEU A 69 -1.13 -1.91 1.59
CA LEU A 69 -1.91 -1.54 0.42
C LEU A 69 -3.38 -1.77 0.72
N ILE A 70 -4.20 -0.76 0.47
CA ILE A 70 -5.66 -0.85 0.57
C ILE A 70 -6.21 -0.80 -0.85
N TYR A 71 -7.02 -1.79 -1.22
CA TYR A 71 -7.48 -1.90 -2.58
C TYR A 71 -8.88 -2.52 -2.66
N ARG A 72 -9.49 -2.41 -3.83
CA ARG A 72 -10.70 -3.16 -4.19
C ARG A 72 -10.62 -3.53 -5.66
N ILE A 73 -11.36 -4.57 -6.03
CA ILE A 73 -11.46 -4.98 -7.43
C ILE A 73 -12.91 -4.80 -7.86
N GLU A 74 -13.11 -4.12 -8.97
CA GLU A 74 -14.42 -3.84 -9.51
C GLU A 74 -14.31 -3.67 -11.03
N ASN A 75 -15.19 -4.34 -11.76
CA ASN A 75 -15.25 -4.25 -13.23
C ASN A 75 -13.89 -4.50 -13.89
N ASP A 76 -13.23 -5.58 -13.49
CA ASP A 76 -11.93 -5.97 -14.03
C ASP A 76 -10.87 -4.89 -13.85
N THR A 77 -11.00 -4.11 -12.81
CA THR A 77 -10.05 -3.05 -12.46
C THR A 77 -9.62 -3.21 -11.01
N LEU A 78 -8.30 -3.16 -10.79
CA LEU A 78 -7.74 -3.08 -9.45
C LEU A 78 -7.64 -1.62 -9.08
N HIS A 79 -8.42 -1.22 -8.08
CA HIS A 79 -8.40 0.14 -7.57
C HIS A 79 -7.52 0.19 -6.32
N ILE A 80 -6.39 0.87 -6.41
CA ILE A 80 -5.52 1.11 -5.27
C ILE A 80 -6.02 2.36 -4.59
N VAL A 81 -6.53 2.20 -3.38
CA VAL A 81 -7.27 3.24 -2.66
C VAL A 81 -6.36 4.04 -1.74
N ARG A 82 -5.49 3.35 -1.01
CA ARG A 82 -4.53 3.96 -0.11
C ARG A 82 -3.26 3.13 -0.05
N ILE A 83 -2.14 3.77 0.28
CA ILE A 83 -0.91 3.09 0.67
C ILE A 83 -0.51 3.69 2.02
N LEU A 84 -0.64 2.89 3.07
CA LEU A 84 -0.45 3.35 4.43
C LEU A 84 0.97 3.10 4.91
N GLN A 85 1.46 4.00 5.74
CA GLN A 85 2.75 3.83 6.42
C GLN A 85 2.48 3.36 7.84
N ASN A 86 2.92 2.13 8.15
CA ASN A 86 2.60 1.50 9.43
C ASN A 86 3.49 1.98 10.57
N PHE A 87 4.73 2.38 10.27
CA PHE A 87 5.73 2.66 11.29
C PHE A 87 6.52 3.93 10.99
N GLN A 88 5.83 5.06 10.88
CA GLN A 88 6.52 6.33 10.68
C GLN A 88 7.38 6.68 11.89
N ASN A 89 6.80 6.59 13.07
CA ASN A 89 7.48 6.58 14.35
C ASN A 89 6.52 5.93 15.34
N PRO A 90 6.95 5.62 16.57
CA PRO A 90 6.08 4.90 17.52
C PRO A 90 4.75 5.58 17.76
N ASP A 91 4.73 6.89 17.92
CA ASP A 91 3.50 7.62 18.20
C ASP A 91 2.61 7.69 16.97
N ASP A 92 3.18 8.03 15.82
CA ASP A 92 2.44 8.11 14.58
C ASP A 92 1.90 6.75 14.17
N ASN A 93 2.68 5.71 14.39
CA ASN A 93 2.23 4.36 14.10
C ASN A 93 0.98 4.00 14.92
N TYR A 94 1.00 4.33 16.20
CA TYR A 94 -0.13 4.06 17.06
C TYR A 94 -1.35 4.85 16.62
N GLU A 95 -1.19 6.13 16.35
CA GLU A 95 -2.28 6.98 15.88
C GLU A 95 -2.83 6.49 14.55
N SER A 96 -1.96 6.11 13.64
CA SER A 96 -2.35 5.61 12.34
C SER A 96 -3.22 4.37 12.45
N LEU A 97 -2.90 3.50 13.40
CA LEU A 97 -3.67 2.27 13.62
C LEU A 97 -5.01 2.55 14.27
N THR A 98 -5.11 3.59 15.09
CA THR A 98 -6.33 3.91 15.81
C THR A 98 -7.27 4.82 15.03
N ASP A 99 -6.73 5.66 14.15
CA ASP A 99 -7.49 6.63 13.38
C ASP A 99 -8.07 6.06 12.09
N GLU A 100 -7.68 4.88 11.73
CA GLU A 100 -8.16 4.22 10.53
C GLU A 100 -9.33 3.25 10.81
#